data_1cb8400a17bc611017a895cb1760b065
#
_entry.id   1cb8400a17bc611017a895cb1760b065
#
_cell.length_a   1.000
_cell.length_b   1.000
_cell.length_c   1.000
_cell.angle_alpha   90.00
_cell.angle_beta   90.00
_cell.angle_gamma   90.00
#
_symmetry.space_group_name_H-M   'P 1'
#
loop_
_entity.id
_entity.type
_entity.pdbx_description
1 polymer ?
#
loop_
_entity_poly.entity_id
_entity_poly.type
_entity_poly.pdbx_seq_one_letter_code
_entity_poly.pdbx_strand_id
1 'polypeptide(L)'
;MKPCFREPIAEILDTARYLDAATSAHLSGHREIASALFQIANCDATRAWLESIWGAKSPYVQLTRLSELPLEPAHRVQSRMPNKAQMAQLHARDGYHCRYCGIPVIRPEVRKKVCQLYPEQVTWGSTNASQHAGFQTLWAQYDHVLP
;
A
#
# COMPACT_ATOMS: atom_id res chain seq x y z
N MET A 1 -1.03 20.51 3.38
CA MET A 1 -0.73 19.09 3.21
C MET A 1 0.72 18.96 2.75
N LYS A 2 1.53 18.11 3.37
CA LYS A 2 2.87 17.83 2.81
C LYS A 2 2.67 16.98 1.55
N PRO A 3 3.27 17.35 0.42
CA PRO A 3 3.21 16.53 -0.79
C PRO A 3 3.88 15.17 -0.52
N CYS A 4 3.49 14.16 -1.29
CA CYS A 4 4.22 12.90 -1.33
C CYS A 4 5.68 13.17 -1.75
N PHE A 5 6.62 12.36 -1.31
CA PHE A 5 8.04 12.52 -1.65
C PHE A 5 8.29 12.55 -3.16
N ARG A 6 7.46 11.87 -3.92
CA ARG A 6 7.55 11.80 -5.37
C ARG A 6 6.16 11.74 -6.00
N GLU A 7 5.97 12.43 -7.11
CA GLU A 7 4.72 12.37 -7.89
C GLU A 7 4.40 10.93 -8.31
N PRO A 8 3.13 10.50 -8.15
CA PRO A 8 2.69 9.22 -8.67
C PRO A 8 2.84 9.15 -10.19
N ILE A 9 3.26 8.00 -10.70
CA ILE A 9 3.32 7.70 -12.12
C ILE A 9 1.98 7.16 -12.64
N ALA A 10 1.73 7.30 -13.95
CA ALA A 10 0.47 6.88 -14.56
C ALA A 10 0.18 5.37 -14.34
N GLU A 11 1.22 4.55 -14.36
CA GLU A 11 1.13 3.09 -14.18
C GLU A 11 0.52 2.68 -12.83
N ILE A 12 0.58 3.54 -11.82
CA ILE A 12 -0.09 3.30 -10.52
C ILE A 12 -1.61 3.32 -10.69
N LEU A 13 -2.14 4.28 -11.46
CA LEU A 13 -3.57 4.35 -11.74
C LEU A 13 -4.02 3.19 -12.61
N ASP A 14 -3.22 2.80 -13.60
CA ASP A 14 -3.51 1.63 -14.43
C ASP A 14 -3.49 0.34 -13.62
N THR A 15 -2.50 0.18 -12.72
CA THR A 15 -2.46 -0.91 -11.75
C THR A 15 -3.74 -0.96 -10.90
N ALA A 16 -4.22 0.18 -10.40
CA ALA A 16 -5.46 0.26 -9.64
C ALA A 16 -6.68 -0.17 -10.47
N ARG A 17 -6.76 0.25 -11.74
CA ARG A 17 -7.81 -0.15 -12.69
C ARG A 17 -7.79 -1.65 -12.96
N TYR A 18 -6.60 -2.26 -13.14
CA TYR A 18 -6.47 -3.70 -13.32
C TYR A 18 -6.94 -4.47 -12.08
N LEU A 19 -6.60 -4.01 -10.88
CA LEU A 19 -7.06 -4.65 -9.63
C LEU A 19 -8.57 -4.53 -9.44
N ASP A 20 -9.17 -3.41 -9.81
CA ASP A 20 -10.62 -3.20 -9.79
C ASP A 20 -11.32 -4.11 -10.81
N ALA A 21 -10.84 -4.14 -12.05
CA ALA A 21 -11.34 -5.02 -13.10
C ALA A 21 -11.20 -6.51 -12.73
N ALA A 22 -10.07 -6.90 -12.13
CA ALA A 22 -9.83 -8.25 -11.64
C ALA A 22 -10.85 -8.64 -10.56
N THR A 23 -11.10 -7.73 -9.62
CA THR A 23 -12.10 -7.94 -8.56
C THR A 23 -13.50 -8.07 -9.16
N SER A 24 -13.88 -7.21 -10.08
CA SER A 24 -15.16 -7.24 -10.79
C SER A 24 -15.34 -8.54 -11.58
N ALA A 25 -14.31 -8.99 -12.31
CA ALA A 25 -14.33 -10.27 -13.02
C ALA A 25 -14.50 -11.45 -12.05
N HIS A 26 -13.79 -11.44 -10.92
CA HIS A 26 -13.94 -12.45 -9.88
C HIS A 26 -15.37 -12.53 -9.35
N LEU A 27 -15.96 -11.39 -8.99
CA LEU A 27 -17.32 -11.31 -8.46
C LEU A 27 -18.38 -11.74 -9.49
N SER A 28 -18.08 -11.58 -10.79
CA SER A 28 -18.94 -12.04 -11.89
C SER A 28 -18.68 -13.50 -12.29
N GLY A 29 -17.81 -14.23 -11.58
CA GLY A 29 -17.52 -15.65 -11.84
C GLY A 29 -16.43 -15.91 -12.90
N HIS A 30 -15.85 -14.87 -13.51
CA HIS A 30 -14.84 -14.97 -14.56
C HIS A 30 -13.43 -15.12 -13.98
N ARG A 31 -13.13 -16.26 -13.35
CA ARG A 31 -11.89 -16.46 -12.58
C ARG A 31 -10.61 -16.40 -13.41
N GLU A 32 -10.64 -16.88 -14.66
CA GLU A 32 -9.48 -16.83 -15.57
C GLU A 32 -9.13 -15.39 -15.94
N ILE A 33 -10.14 -14.58 -16.26
CA ILE A 33 -9.95 -13.14 -16.54
C ILE A 33 -9.42 -12.43 -15.30
N ALA A 34 -9.97 -12.72 -14.12
CA ALA A 34 -9.49 -12.16 -12.87
C ALA A 34 -8.03 -12.51 -12.61
N SER A 35 -7.65 -13.77 -12.83
CA SER A 35 -6.27 -14.27 -12.69
C SER A 35 -5.30 -13.51 -13.58
N ALA A 36 -5.63 -13.39 -14.88
CA ALA A 36 -4.80 -12.65 -15.84
C ALA A 36 -4.65 -11.17 -15.47
N LEU A 37 -5.72 -10.53 -15.03
CA LEU A 37 -5.70 -9.11 -14.62
C LEU A 37 -4.89 -8.90 -13.33
N PHE A 38 -4.97 -9.81 -12.35
CA PHE A 38 -4.11 -9.75 -11.16
C PHE A 38 -2.64 -9.88 -11.54
N GLN A 39 -2.30 -10.75 -12.51
CA GLN A 39 -0.92 -10.87 -12.97
C GLN A 39 -0.43 -9.59 -13.66
N ILE A 40 -1.24 -8.97 -14.53
CA ILE A 40 -0.91 -7.69 -15.19
C ILE A 40 -0.70 -6.57 -14.16
N ALA A 41 -1.49 -6.55 -13.09
CA ALA A 41 -1.36 -5.57 -12.01
C ALA A 41 -0.07 -5.70 -11.18
N ASN A 42 0.71 -6.76 -11.36
CA ASN A 42 2.04 -6.90 -10.76
C ASN A 42 3.11 -6.18 -11.62
N CYS A 43 2.99 -4.88 -11.75
CA CYS A 43 3.73 -4.05 -12.69
C CYS A 43 5.12 -3.64 -12.15
N ASP A 44 6.17 -3.89 -12.93
CA ASP A 44 7.54 -3.54 -12.55
C ASP A 44 7.78 -2.03 -12.45
N ALA A 45 7.13 -1.21 -13.27
CA ALA A 45 7.23 0.25 -13.19
C ALA A 45 6.66 0.77 -11.86
N THR A 46 5.54 0.22 -11.41
CA THR A 46 4.93 0.51 -10.11
C THR A 46 5.85 0.08 -8.96
N ARG A 47 6.49 -1.09 -9.06
CA ARG A 47 7.51 -1.55 -8.11
C ARG A 47 8.71 -0.61 -8.07
N ALA A 48 9.26 -0.24 -9.21
CA ALA A 48 10.41 0.65 -9.30
C ALA A 48 10.12 2.04 -8.69
N TRP A 49 8.90 2.56 -8.91
CA TRP A 49 8.47 3.80 -8.27
C TRP A 49 8.44 3.67 -6.74
N LEU A 50 7.84 2.60 -6.20
CA LEU A 50 7.78 2.35 -4.76
C LEU A 50 9.19 2.22 -4.16
N GLU A 51 10.07 1.44 -4.79
CA GLU A 51 11.46 1.26 -4.35
C GLU A 51 12.25 2.56 -4.37
N SER A 52 11.95 3.48 -5.30
CA SER A 52 12.61 4.79 -5.35
C SER A 52 12.28 5.67 -4.13
N ILE A 53 11.17 5.39 -3.44
CA ILE A 53 10.73 6.14 -2.26
C ILE A 53 11.09 5.40 -0.97
N TRP A 54 10.79 4.10 -0.90
CA TRP A 54 10.87 3.30 0.33
C TRP A 54 11.93 2.18 0.27
N GLY A 55 12.60 2.02 -0.86
CA GLY A 55 13.68 1.05 -0.99
C GLY A 55 14.89 1.41 -0.14
N ALA A 56 15.71 0.41 0.21
CA ALA A 56 16.90 0.59 1.05
C ALA A 56 17.91 1.61 0.51
N LYS A 57 17.90 1.85 -0.80
CA LYS A 57 18.77 2.83 -1.48
C LYS A 57 18.05 4.16 -1.76
N SER A 58 16.84 4.34 -1.29
CA SER A 58 16.08 5.57 -1.51
C SER A 58 16.73 6.75 -0.77
N PRO A 59 16.89 7.92 -1.43
CA PRO A 59 17.39 9.12 -0.75
C PRO A 59 16.42 9.64 0.32
N TYR A 60 15.17 9.18 0.31
CA TYR A 60 14.16 9.58 1.29
C TYR A 60 14.18 8.72 2.55
N VAL A 61 14.76 7.53 2.50
CA VAL A 61 14.97 6.65 3.66
C VAL A 61 16.33 6.99 4.28
N GLN A 62 16.44 8.22 4.78
CA GLN A 62 17.59 8.60 5.59
C GLN A 62 17.22 8.47 7.05
N LEU A 63 17.96 7.63 7.78
CA LEU A 63 17.92 7.63 9.23
C LEU A 63 18.48 8.95 9.73
N THR A 64 17.63 9.88 10.08
CA THR A 64 18.03 11.05 10.83
C THR A 64 18.50 10.54 12.19
N ARG A 65 19.81 10.58 12.45
CA ARG A 65 20.32 10.37 13.79
C ARG A 65 19.84 11.56 14.62
N LEU A 66 18.88 11.30 15.49
CA LEU A 66 18.44 12.28 16.46
C LEU A 66 19.65 12.65 17.32
N SER A 67 19.93 13.94 17.45
CA SER A 67 20.96 14.46 18.35
C SER A 67 20.59 14.26 19.83
N GLU A 68 19.36 13.93 20.12
CA GLU A 68 18.83 13.68 21.45
C GLU A 68 18.74 12.17 21.73
N LEU A 69 19.08 11.80 22.95
CA LEU A 69 18.91 10.42 23.42
C LEU A 69 17.42 10.04 23.32
N PRO A 70 17.11 8.82 22.86
CA PRO A 70 15.75 8.35 22.85
C PRO A 70 15.14 8.40 24.26
N LEU A 71 13.90 8.86 24.38
CA LEU A 71 13.16 8.82 25.65
C LEU A 71 13.21 7.41 26.24
N GLU A 72 13.42 7.35 27.55
CA GLU A 72 13.30 6.09 28.31
C GLU A 72 11.96 5.41 28.01
N PRO A 73 11.91 4.08 27.90
CA PRO A 73 10.69 3.34 27.53
C PRO A 73 9.47 3.71 28.39
N ALA A 74 9.66 4.02 29.67
CA ALA A 74 8.60 4.43 30.59
C ALA A 74 7.99 5.81 30.27
N HIS A 75 8.72 6.66 29.55
CA HIS A 75 8.28 8.00 29.17
C HIS A 75 7.79 8.08 27.72
N ARG A 76 7.82 6.95 26.99
CA ARG A 76 7.31 6.92 25.62
C ARG A 76 5.79 6.83 25.61
N VAL A 77 5.14 7.73 24.90
CA VAL A 77 3.72 7.58 24.59
C VAL A 77 3.55 6.34 23.73
N GLN A 78 2.73 5.40 24.17
CA GLN A 78 2.49 4.17 23.43
C GLN A 78 1.83 4.51 22.10
N SER A 79 2.55 4.23 21.00
CA SER A 79 2.01 4.41 19.64
C SER A 79 0.77 3.54 19.47
N ARG A 80 -0.36 4.18 19.22
CA ARG A 80 -1.66 3.51 19.12
C ARG A 80 -2.14 3.48 17.67
N MET A 81 -2.13 2.30 17.10
CA MET A 81 -2.76 2.08 15.80
C MET A 81 -4.28 2.30 15.89
N PRO A 82 -4.91 2.88 14.86
CA PRO A 82 -6.35 3.07 14.84
C PRO A 82 -7.07 1.72 14.91
N ASN A 83 -8.14 1.67 15.70
CA ASN A 83 -9.02 0.51 15.75
C ASN A 83 -9.91 0.43 14.50
N LYS A 84 -10.66 -0.69 14.33
CA LYS A 84 -11.49 -0.92 13.13
C LYS A 84 -12.50 0.20 12.86
N ALA A 85 -13.13 0.76 13.90
CA ALA A 85 -14.09 1.84 13.74
C ALA A 85 -13.40 3.14 13.28
N GLN A 86 -12.24 3.45 13.84
CA GLN A 86 -11.43 4.60 13.43
C GLN A 86 -10.92 4.44 11.99
N MET A 87 -10.47 3.24 11.59
CA MET A 87 -10.09 2.94 10.20
C MET A 87 -11.26 3.15 9.25
N ALA A 88 -12.47 2.69 9.61
CA ALA A 88 -13.67 2.89 8.81
C ALA A 88 -14.01 4.38 8.65
N GLN A 89 -13.89 5.18 9.71
CA GLN A 89 -14.08 6.64 9.66
C GLN A 89 -13.05 7.32 8.75
N LEU A 90 -11.77 6.91 8.83
CA LEU A 90 -10.71 7.44 7.95
C LEU A 90 -11.03 7.15 6.48
N HIS A 91 -11.41 5.92 6.15
CA HIS A 91 -11.78 5.56 4.78
C HIS A 91 -13.06 6.26 4.31
N ALA A 92 -14.07 6.43 5.19
CA ALA A 92 -15.27 7.18 4.85
C ALA A 92 -14.96 8.66 4.55
N ARG A 93 -14.02 9.25 5.29
CA ARG A 93 -13.58 10.63 5.09
C ARG A 93 -12.77 10.82 3.80
N ASP A 94 -11.82 9.92 3.54
CA ASP A 94 -10.80 10.07 2.49
C ASP A 94 -11.14 9.29 1.20
N GLY A 95 -12.28 8.58 1.16
CA GLY A 95 -12.76 7.88 -0.05
C GLY A 95 -11.84 6.77 -0.55
N TYR A 96 -11.13 6.08 0.35
CA TYR A 96 -10.12 5.07 0.00
C TYR A 96 -8.98 5.61 -0.88
N HIS A 97 -8.60 6.87 -0.68
CA HIS A 97 -7.46 7.49 -1.36
C HIS A 97 -6.42 7.96 -0.35
N CYS A 98 -5.17 7.93 -0.78
CA CYS A 98 -4.07 8.49 0.01
C CYS A 98 -4.25 10.00 0.15
N ARG A 99 -4.27 10.50 1.38
CA ARG A 99 -4.46 11.92 1.66
C ARG A 99 -3.32 12.81 1.16
N TYR A 100 -2.14 12.23 0.92
CA TYR A 100 -0.95 12.99 0.50
C TYR A 100 -0.80 13.06 -1.03
N CYS A 101 -1.00 11.95 -1.73
CA CYS A 101 -0.76 11.86 -3.18
C CYS A 101 -1.99 11.49 -4.01
N GLY A 102 -3.13 11.20 -3.37
CA GLY A 102 -4.39 10.93 -4.07
C GLY A 102 -4.49 9.54 -4.71
N ILE A 103 -3.46 8.68 -4.64
CA ILE A 103 -3.58 7.33 -5.21
C ILE A 103 -4.62 6.51 -4.44
N PRO A 104 -5.33 5.58 -5.12
CA PRO A 104 -6.22 4.65 -4.44
C PRO A 104 -5.47 3.81 -3.40
N VAL A 105 -6.13 3.42 -2.31
CA VAL A 105 -5.54 2.54 -1.30
C VAL A 105 -6.40 1.32 -1.06
N ILE A 106 -5.75 0.18 -0.81
CA ILE A 106 -6.38 -1.11 -0.59
C ILE A 106 -6.12 -1.58 0.83
N ARG A 107 -7.16 -1.98 1.53
CA ARG A 107 -7.04 -2.49 2.89
C ARG A 107 -6.35 -3.86 2.92
N PRO A 108 -5.59 -4.15 4.01
CA PRO A 108 -4.89 -5.44 4.17
C PRO A 108 -5.78 -6.67 4.06
N GLU A 109 -7.05 -6.57 4.49
CA GLU A 109 -8.00 -7.69 4.46
C GLU A 109 -8.33 -8.10 3.02
N VAL A 110 -8.49 -7.12 2.12
CA VAL A 110 -8.75 -7.38 0.69
C VAL A 110 -7.56 -8.12 0.08
N ARG A 111 -6.34 -7.62 0.28
CA ARG A 111 -5.12 -8.28 -0.18
C ARG A 111 -5.02 -9.72 0.34
N LYS A 112 -5.21 -9.93 1.65
CA LYS A 112 -5.16 -11.27 2.25
C LYS A 112 -6.15 -12.22 1.60
N LYS A 113 -7.38 -11.75 1.33
CA LYS A 113 -8.39 -12.55 0.66
C LYS A 113 -8.00 -12.90 -0.77
N VAL A 114 -7.46 -11.93 -1.52
CA VAL A 114 -7.03 -12.16 -2.91
C VAL A 114 -5.84 -13.11 -2.96
N CYS A 115 -4.85 -12.99 -2.07
CA CYS A 115 -3.73 -13.95 -1.97
C CYS A 115 -4.21 -15.39 -1.73
N GLN A 116 -5.28 -15.59 -0.94
CA GLN A 116 -5.86 -16.92 -0.72
C GLN A 116 -6.57 -17.47 -1.96
N LEU A 117 -7.20 -16.61 -2.76
CA LEU A 117 -7.98 -17.00 -3.93
C LEU A 117 -7.12 -17.17 -5.19
N TYR A 118 -6.02 -16.44 -5.27
CA TYR A 118 -5.09 -16.36 -6.42
C TYR A 118 -3.63 -16.44 -5.96
N PRO A 119 -3.20 -17.54 -5.30
CA PRO A 119 -1.87 -17.63 -4.66
C PRO A 119 -0.71 -17.59 -5.66
N GLU A 120 -0.94 -18.00 -6.92
CA GLU A 120 0.08 -17.98 -7.96
C GLU A 120 0.31 -16.58 -8.55
N GLN A 121 -0.76 -15.79 -8.69
CA GLN A 121 -0.72 -14.46 -9.29
C GLN A 121 -0.44 -13.38 -8.25
N VAL A 122 -0.92 -13.57 -7.03
CA VAL A 122 -0.80 -12.57 -5.95
C VAL A 122 -0.01 -13.15 -4.79
N THR A 123 1.32 -13.07 -4.91
CA THR A 123 2.25 -13.51 -3.87
C THR A 123 2.45 -12.42 -2.81
N TRP A 124 2.74 -12.86 -1.58
CA TRP A 124 3.08 -11.97 -0.48
C TRP A 124 4.17 -12.58 0.39
N GLY A 125 5.40 -12.47 -0.06
CA GLY A 125 6.58 -12.98 0.63
C GLY A 125 7.16 -12.01 1.66
N SER A 126 8.33 -12.34 2.18
CA SER A 126 9.02 -11.58 3.22
C SER A 126 9.80 -10.37 2.72
N THR A 127 10.05 -10.27 1.42
CA THR A 127 10.79 -9.17 0.80
C THR A 127 9.90 -8.40 -0.17
N ASN A 128 10.23 -7.13 -0.42
CA ASN A 128 9.51 -6.30 -1.38
C ASN A 128 9.44 -6.96 -2.77
N ALA A 129 10.53 -7.56 -3.22
CA ALA A 129 10.59 -8.24 -4.52
C ALA A 129 9.66 -9.45 -4.62
N SER A 130 9.35 -10.12 -3.49
CA SER A 130 8.46 -11.27 -3.43
C SER A 130 7.00 -10.92 -3.13
N GLN A 131 6.69 -9.63 -3.02
CA GLN A 131 5.33 -9.13 -2.84
C GLN A 131 4.77 -8.61 -4.15
N HIS A 132 3.48 -8.78 -4.36
CA HIS A 132 2.79 -8.27 -5.54
C HIS A 132 2.83 -6.74 -5.59
N ALA A 133 3.44 -6.16 -6.64
CA ALA A 133 3.74 -4.73 -6.73
C ALA A 133 2.52 -3.84 -6.54
N GLY A 134 1.40 -4.17 -7.20
CA GLY A 134 0.17 -3.38 -7.10
C GLY A 134 -0.41 -3.35 -5.68
N PHE A 135 -0.48 -4.50 -5.02
CA PHE A 135 -0.96 -4.54 -3.64
C PHE A 135 0.01 -3.92 -2.63
N GLN A 136 1.31 -3.93 -2.91
CA GLN A 136 2.29 -3.28 -2.08
C GLN A 136 2.22 -1.75 -2.19
N THR A 137 2.14 -1.23 -3.41
CA THR A 137 2.08 0.21 -3.67
C THR A 137 0.78 0.83 -3.18
N LEU A 138 -0.34 0.13 -3.37
CA LEU A 138 -1.67 0.60 -2.97
C LEU A 138 -2.06 0.18 -1.53
N TRP A 139 -1.12 -0.30 -0.73
CA TRP A 139 -1.40 -0.70 0.63
C TRP A 139 -1.77 0.50 1.50
N ALA A 140 -2.97 0.45 2.12
CA ALA A 140 -3.41 1.46 3.07
C ALA A 140 -2.48 1.49 4.30
N GLN A 141 -1.79 2.60 4.49
CA GLN A 141 -0.98 2.91 5.65
C GLN A 141 -1.69 3.94 6.52
N TYR A 142 -1.60 3.78 7.82
CA TYR A 142 -2.19 4.71 8.78
C TYR A 142 -1.05 5.40 9.53
N ASP A 143 -1.00 6.71 9.45
CA ASP A 143 0.04 7.51 10.05
C ASP A 143 -0.56 8.61 10.94
N HIS A 144 0.21 9.03 11.94
CA HIS A 144 -0.15 10.15 12.79
C HIS A 144 0.28 11.46 12.13
N VAL A 145 -0.65 12.42 12.04
CA VAL A 145 -0.35 13.76 11.50
C VAL A 145 0.44 14.59 12.51
N LEU A 146 0.23 14.30 13.79
CA LEU A 146 0.98 14.87 14.91
C LEU A 146 1.55 13.71 15.73
N PRO A 147 2.82 13.77 16.13
CA PRO A 147 3.45 12.74 16.96
C PRO A 147 2.87 12.70 18.38
#